data_81e2d889578a2117696edb256504816f
#
_entry.id   81e2d889578a2117696edb256504816f
#
_cell.length_a   1.000
_cell.length_b   1.000
_cell.length_c   1.000
_cell.angle_alpha   90.00
_cell.angle_beta   90.00
_cell.angle_gamma   90.00
#
_symmetry.space_group_name_H-M   'P 1'
#
loop_
_entity.id
_entity.type
_entity.pdbx_description
1 polymer ?
#
loop_
_entity_poly.entity_id
_entity_poly.type
_entity_poly.pdbx_seq_one_letter_code
_entity_poly.pdbx_strand_id
1 'polypeptide(L)'
;MLELENVHTYYGKSHILHGVSLEVADGELISVLGRNGAGKTTLLRSITGVTPPKAGRIELDGVDITAMKSHRRAHLGISYVPQGRLLIPDISVEENIQVALLGKGKSMKVPDYVFEYFPALKSVTGRKAGVLSGGQQQQVAIVRALVQDPKLLLLDEPTEGLQPSIVEEILLMIKRVMQERKCAILLVEQRLEFVRDITQRFWILDTGRIIAKGAAGELTDDVVRKHLQV
;
A
#
# COMPACT_ATOMS: atom_id res chain seq x y z
N MET A 1 11.48 5.30 -10.46
CA MET A 1 10.08 4.84 -10.37
C MET A 1 9.18 5.87 -9.69
N LEU A 2 8.98 5.92 -8.38
CA LEU A 2 8.24 6.98 -7.68
C LEU A 2 9.21 7.93 -7.00
N GLU A 3 8.95 9.25 -7.12
CA GLU A 3 9.74 10.29 -6.45
C GLU A 3 8.83 11.37 -5.89
N LEU A 4 9.05 11.73 -4.64
CA LEU A 4 8.38 12.82 -3.93
C LEU A 4 9.41 13.86 -3.53
N GLU A 5 9.18 15.12 -3.90
CA GLU A 5 10.04 16.25 -3.54
C GLU A 5 9.23 17.30 -2.78
N ASN A 6 9.62 17.52 -1.54
CA ASN A 6 9.10 18.59 -0.68
C ASN A 6 7.56 18.67 -0.66
N VAL A 7 6.88 17.53 -0.51
CA VAL A 7 5.43 17.40 -0.61
C VAL A 7 4.73 17.97 0.63
N HIS A 8 3.81 18.91 0.42
CA HIS A 8 2.98 19.53 1.44
C HIS A 8 1.51 19.23 1.19
N THR A 9 0.84 18.57 2.13
CA THR A 9 -0.57 18.17 1.99
C THR A 9 -1.41 18.69 3.14
N TYR A 10 -2.63 19.11 2.81
CA TYR A 10 -3.56 19.76 3.74
C TYR A 10 -4.94 19.12 3.69
N TYR A 11 -5.62 19.07 4.85
CA TYR A 11 -7.07 18.91 4.94
C TYR A 11 -7.68 20.24 5.38
N GLY A 12 -8.31 20.93 4.44
CA GLY A 12 -8.78 22.29 4.66
C GLY A 12 -7.62 23.24 5.03
N LYS A 13 -7.61 23.72 6.28
CA LYS A 13 -6.52 24.57 6.83
C LYS A 13 -5.45 23.76 7.58
N SER A 14 -5.71 22.50 7.89
CA SER A 14 -4.79 21.66 8.66
C SER A 14 -3.67 21.16 7.76
N HIS A 15 -2.44 21.57 8.04
CA HIS A 15 -1.23 21.12 7.36
C HIS A 15 -0.82 19.77 7.94
N ILE A 16 -0.80 18.73 7.14
CA ILE A 16 -0.54 17.35 7.60
C ILE A 16 0.83 16.86 7.17
N LEU A 17 1.22 17.06 5.89
CA LEU A 17 2.56 16.72 5.43
C LEU A 17 3.38 17.97 5.24
N HIS A 18 4.56 18.00 5.84
CA HIS A 18 5.41 19.19 5.97
C HIS A 18 6.73 19.02 5.19
N GLY A 19 6.66 18.98 3.85
CA GLY A 19 7.84 18.88 3.00
C GLY A 19 8.41 17.46 2.97
N VAL A 20 7.54 16.46 2.78
CA VAL A 20 7.96 15.06 2.71
C VAL A 20 8.66 14.79 1.38
N SER A 21 9.87 14.20 1.46
CA SER A 21 10.63 13.73 0.31
C SER A 21 11.01 12.27 0.52
N LEU A 22 10.71 11.43 -0.47
CA LEU A 22 11.09 10.00 -0.51
C LEU A 22 11.12 9.51 -1.95
N GLU A 23 11.74 8.38 -2.15
CA GLU A 23 11.83 7.71 -3.45
C GLU A 23 11.61 6.21 -3.32
N VAL A 24 11.09 5.59 -4.37
CA VAL A 24 10.95 4.13 -4.51
C VAL A 24 11.51 3.75 -5.87
N ALA A 25 12.47 2.84 -5.92
CA ALA A 25 13.02 2.33 -7.16
C ALA A 25 12.11 1.25 -7.79
N ASP A 26 12.38 0.88 -9.06
CA ASP A 26 11.66 -0.21 -9.70
C ASP A 26 11.90 -1.53 -8.98
N GLY A 27 10.83 -2.26 -8.69
CA GLY A 27 10.88 -3.54 -7.98
C GLY A 27 11.37 -3.45 -6.53
N GLU A 28 11.47 -2.26 -5.96
CA GLU A 28 11.90 -2.05 -4.58
C GLU A 28 10.69 -2.08 -3.63
N LEU A 29 10.88 -2.65 -2.43
CA LEU A 29 9.99 -2.47 -1.31
C LEU A 29 10.60 -1.51 -0.29
N ILE A 30 9.91 -0.41 -0.08
CA ILE A 30 10.22 0.51 1.01
C ILE A 30 9.10 0.53 2.05
N SER A 31 9.46 0.84 3.28
CA SER A 31 8.48 1.02 4.34
C SER A 31 8.50 2.42 4.93
N VAL A 32 7.32 2.99 5.11
CA VAL A 32 7.13 4.23 5.87
C VAL A 32 6.52 3.87 7.22
N LEU A 33 7.32 4.03 8.25
CA LEU A 33 6.97 3.75 9.63
C LEU A 33 6.53 5.02 10.34
N GLY A 34 5.66 4.88 11.31
CA GLY A 34 5.22 6.02 12.11
C GLY A 34 4.03 5.67 12.99
N ARG A 35 3.82 6.47 14.02
CA ARG A 35 2.70 6.31 14.97
C ARG A 35 1.37 6.67 14.30
N ASN A 36 0.26 6.34 14.97
CA ASN A 36 -1.05 6.80 14.54
C ASN A 36 -1.09 8.34 14.53
N GLY A 37 -1.65 8.91 13.45
CA GLY A 37 -1.67 10.35 13.26
C GLY A 37 -0.39 10.96 12.68
N ALA A 38 0.68 10.20 12.44
CA ALA A 38 1.93 10.72 11.87
C ALA A 38 1.80 11.26 10.44
N GLY A 39 0.71 10.92 9.72
CA GLY A 39 0.48 11.37 8.34
C GLY A 39 0.64 10.27 7.28
N LYS A 40 0.82 9.00 7.68
CA LYS A 40 1.07 7.86 6.78
C LYS A 40 -0.01 7.68 5.70
N THR A 41 -1.28 7.55 6.10
CA THR A 41 -2.41 7.47 5.16
C THR A 41 -2.53 8.71 4.28
N THR A 42 -2.20 9.90 4.82
CA THR A 42 -2.19 11.15 4.04
C THR A 42 -1.11 11.11 2.96
N LEU A 43 0.06 10.54 3.25
CA LEU A 43 1.12 10.32 2.26
C LEU A 43 0.61 9.46 1.11
N LEU A 44 0.00 8.30 1.39
CA LEU A 44 -0.56 7.42 0.36
C LEU A 44 -1.70 8.10 -0.43
N ARG A 45 -2.56 8.86 0.25
CA ARG A 45 -3.62 9.65 -0.41
C ARG A 45 -3.07 10.77 -1.29
N SER A 46 -1.91 11.34 -0.94
CA SER A 46 -1.23 12.32 -1.78
C SER A 46 -0.69 11.67 -3.05
N ILE A 47 -0.08 10.49 -2.94
CA ILE A 47 0.44 9.71 -4.07
C ILE A 47 -0.70 9.23 -4.99
N THR A 48 -1.82 8.76 -4.42
CA THR A 48 -2.99 8.33 -5.21
C THR A 48 -3.79 9.48 -5.81
N GLY A 49 -3.57 10.72 -5.36
CA GLY A 49 -4.31 11.90 -5.82
C GLY A 49 -5.72 12.04 -5.24
N VAL A 50 -6.05 11.24 -4.22
CA VAL A 50 -7.30 11.41 -3.42
C VAL A 50 -7.24 12.71 -2.61
N THR A 51 -6.05 13.03 -2.08
CA THR A 51 -5.77 14.31 -1.41
C THR A 51 -4.52 14.89 -2.05
N PRO A 52 -4.64 15.61 -3.19
CA PRO A 52 -3.46 16.11 -3.90
C PRO A 52 -2.70 17.14 -3.05
N PRO A 53 -1.36 17.17 -3.15
CA PRO A 53 -0.55 18.13 -2.41
C PRO A 53 -0.81 19.56 -2.88
N LYS A 54 -0.57 20.52 -2.00
CA LYS A 54 -0.66 21.96 -2.29
C LYS A 54 0.67 22.55 -2.77
N ALA A 55 1.79 21.89 -2.43
CA ALA A 55 3.15 22.26 -2.86
C ALA A 55 4.03 21.02 -2.88
N GLY A 56 5.15 21.11 -3.57
CA GLY A 56 6.05 20.01 -3.84
C GLY A 56 5.69 19.30 -5.15
N ARG A 57 6.37 18.19 -5.43
CA ARG A 57 6.25 17.45 -6.68
C ARG A 57 6.14 15.95 -6.42
N ILE A 58 5.34 15.27 -7.21
CA ILE A 58 5.24 13.80 -7.22
C ILE A 58 5.42 13.34 -8.67
N GLU A 59 6.41 12.49 -8.90
CA GLU A 59 6.69 11.88 -10.21
C GLU A 59 6.54 10.36 -10.15
N LEU A 60 6.04 9.78 -11.25
CA LEU A 60 6.02 8.35 -11.50
C LEU A 60 6.63 8.08 -12.87
N ASP A 61 7.71 7.31 -12.94
CA ASP A 61 8.45 7.01 -14.17
C ASP A 61 8.83 8.29 -14.97
N GLY A 62 9.24 9.36 -14.29
CA GLY A 62 9.57 10.66 -14.89
C GLY A 62 8.36 11.50 -15.33
N VAL A 63 7.14 11.02 -15.08
CA VAL A 63 5.90 11.77 -15.36
C VAL A 63 5.45 12.50 -14.10
N ASP A 64 5.31 13.83 -14.18
CA ASP A 64 4.73 14.62 -13.10
C ASP A 64 3.24 14.29 -12.94
N ILE A 65 2.88 13.71 -11.81
CA ILE A 65 1.51 13.35 -11.46
C ILE A 65 0.89 14.27 -10.39
N THR A 66 1.59 15.29 -9.95
CA THR A 66 1.22 16.15 -8.80
C THR A 66 -0.21 16.68 -8.89
N ALA A 67 -0.60 17.22 -10.04
CA ALA A 67 -1.96 17.74 -10.29
C ALA A 67 -2.90 16.73 -10.97
N MET A 68 -2.41 15.51 -11.25
CA MET A 68 -3.18 14.50 -11.99
C MET A 68 -4.29 13.92 -11.12
N LYS A 69 -5.49 13.76 -11.71
CA LYS A 69 -6.65 13.13 -11.05
C LYS A 69 -6.38 11.67 -10.71
N SER A 70 -6.92 11.17 -9.59
CA SER A 70 -6.69 9.85 -9.04
C SER A 70 -6.88 8.70 -10.06
N HIS A 71 -7.98 8.72 -10.85
CA HIS A 71 -8.23 7.68 -11.85
C HIS A 71 -7.15 7.61 -12.94
N ARG A 72 -6.55 8.75 -13.32
CA ARG A 72 -5.44 8.77 -14.30
C ARG A 72 -4.17 8.17 -13.71
N ARG A 73 -3.88 8.43 -12.42
CA ARG A 73 -2.75 7.81 -11.72
C ARG A 73 -2.92 6.28 -11.62
N ALA A 74 -4.15 5.80 -11.39
CA ALA A 74 -4.45 4.37 -11.42
C ALA A 74 -4.18 3.75 -12.80
N HIS A 75 -4.49 4.47 -13.90
CA HIS A 75 -4.15 4.00 -15.26
C HIS A 75 -2.65 3.95 -15.53
N LEU A 76 -1.85 4.79 -14.87
CA LEU A 76 -0.37 4.72 -14.95
C LEU A 76 0.20 3.52 -14.20
N GLY A 77 -0.60 2.79 -13.44
CA GLY A 77 -0.19 1.57 -12.73
C GLY A 77 -0.03 1.74 -11.23
N ILE A 78 -0.63 2.76 -10.61
CA ILE A 78 -0.68 2.87 -9.14
C ILE A 78 -1.92 2.12 -8.65
N SER A 79 -1.71 1.10 -7.80
CA SER A 79 -2.80 0.43 -7.06
C SER A 79 -2.66 0.69 -5.56
N TYR A 80 -3.79 0.73 -4.86
CA TYR A 80 -3.84 1.09 -3.45
C TYR A 80 -4.74 0.14 -2.66
N VAL A 81 -4.21 -0.42 -1.59
CA VAL A 81 -4.95 -1.16 -0.57
C VAL A 81 -5.08 -0.27 0.66
N PRO A 82 -6.25 0.31 0.89
CA PRO A 82 -6.47 1.22 2.02
C PRO A 82 -6.63 0.46 3.34
N GLN A 83 -6.35 1.14 4.45
CA GLN A 83 -6.78 0.72 5.78
C GLN A 83 -8.30 0.47 5.77
N GLY A 84 -8.78 -0.59 6.43
CA GLY A 84 -10.21 -0.94 6.45
C GLY A 84 -10.72 -1.67 5.21
N ARG A 85 -9.82 -2.10 4.29
CA ARG A 85 -10.07 -3.05 3.18
C ARG A 85 -10.97 -2.52 2.06
N LEU A 86 -12.00 -1.74 2.36
CA LEU A 86 -12.98 -1.12 1.45
C LEU A 86 -13.54 -2.10 0.38
N LEU A 87 -13.96 -3.28 0.79
CA LEU A 87 -14.69 -4.22 -0.06
C LEU A 87 -16.14 -3.77 -0.23
N ILE A 88 -16.78 -4.24 -1.30
CA ILE A 88 -18.22 -4.12 -1.47
C ILE A 88 -18.86 -5.31 -0.76
N PRO A 89 -19.52 -5.11 0.41
CA PRO A 89 -19.88 -6.23 1.31
C PRO A 89 -20.97 -7.12 0.74
N ASP A 90 -21.87 -6.58 -0.08
CA ASP A 90 -23.08 -7.25 -0.55
C ASP A 90 -22.87 -8.11 -1.80
N ILE A 91 -21.73 -7.99 -2.48
CA ILE A 91 -21.38 -8.83 -3.63
C ILE A 91 -20.35 -9.90 -3.24
N SER A 92 -20.22 -10.91 -4.09
CA SER A 92 -19.30 -12.03 -3.88
C SER A 92 -17.83 -11.61 -3.93
N VAL A 93 -16.93 -12.50 -3.47
CA VAL A 93 -15.48 -12.33 -3.61
C VAL A 93 -15.10 -12.20 -5.08
N GLU A 94 -15.64 -13.08 -5.92
CA GLU A 94 -15.38 -13.06 -7.36
C GLU A 94 -15.80 -11.74 -7.99
N GLU A 95 -17.02 -11.25 -7.71
CA GLU A 95 -17.50 -9.97 -8.21
C GLU A 95 -16.68 -8.80 -7.70
N ASN A 96 -16.22 -8.82 -6.43
CA ASN A 96 -15.30 -7.81 -5.91
C ASN A 96 -13.99 -7.72 -6.73
N ILE A 97 -13.45 -8.87 -7.15
CA ILE A 97 -12.24 -8.94 -7.99
C ILE A 97 -12.56 -8.47 -9.42
N GLN A 98 -13.69 -8.90 -9.97
CA GLN A 98 -14.14 -8.53 -11.31
C GLN A 98 -14.34 -7.01 -11.48
N VAL A 99 -14.90 -6.33 -10.48
CA VAL A 99 -15.02 -4.86 -10.47
C VAL A 99 -13.65 -4.18 -10.67
N ALA A 100 -12.59 -4.74 -10.08
CA ALA A 100 -11.24 -4.18 -10.27
C ALA A 100 -10.69 -4.43 -11.70
N LEU A 101 -11.09 -5.51 -12.36
CA LEU A 101 -10.69 -5.82 -13.74
C LEU A 101 -11.38 -4.94 -14.78
N LEU A 102 -12.63 -4.50 -14.53
CA LEU A 102 -13.39 -3.62 -15.43
C LEU A 102 -12.62 -2.35 -15.81
N GLY A 103 -11.94 -1.73 -14.85
CA GLY A 103 -11.21 -0.48 -15.05
C GLY A 103 -10.05 -0.57 -16.06
N LYS A 104 -9.62 -1.78 -16.42
CA LYS A 104 -8.50 -2.03 -17.36
C LYS A 104 -8.94 -2.63 -18.71
N GLY A 105 -10.25 -2.81 -18.95
CA GLY A 105 -10.73 -3.48 -20.17
C GLY A 105 -10.24 -4.93 -20.31
N LYS A 106 -9.84 -5.57 -19.20
CA LYS A 106 -9.37 -6.96 -19.15
C LYS A 106 -10.55 -7.94 -19.11
N SER A 107 -10.26 -9.21 -19.42
CA SER A 107 -11.22 -10.30 -19.21
C SER A 107 -11.74 -10.28 -17.77
N MET A 108 -13.04 -10.52 -17.60
CA MET A 108 -13.69 -10.63 -16.28
C MET A 108 -13.34 -11.93 -15.54
N LYS A 109 -12.60 -12.85 -16.16
CA LYS A 109 -12.14 -14.07 -15.50
C LYS A 109 -11.09 -13.72 -14.45
N VAL A 110 -11.32 -14.15 -13.21
CA VAL A 110 -10.32 -14.05 -12.14
C VAL A 110 -9.08 -14.85 -12.53
N PRO A 111 -7.89 -14.25 -12.54
CA PRO A 111 -6.67 -14.95 -12.92
C PRO A 111 -6.32 -16.07 -11.93
N ASP A 112 -5.82 -17.20 -12.42
CA ASP A 112 -5.52 -18.38 -11.60
C ASP A 112 -4.45 -18.09 -10.52
N TYR A 113 -3.48 -17.21 -10.79
CA TYR A 113 -2.44 -16.84 -9.83
C TYR A 113 -2.97 -16.22 -8.52
N VAL A 114 -4.19 -15.68 -8.52
CA VAL A 114 -4.86 -15.18 -7.30
C VAL A 114 -4.96 -16.29 -6.26
N PHE A 115 -5.31 -17.51 -6.72
CA PHE A 115 -5.45 -18.67 -5.86
C PHE A 115 -4.13 -19.36 -5.54
N GLU A 116 -3.06 -19.03 -6.28
CA GLU A 116 -1.70 -19.42 -5.91
C GLU A 116 -1.14 -18.57 -4.78
N TYR A 117 -1.48 -17.28 -4.75
CA TYR A 117 -1.12 -16.37 -3.66
C TYR A 117 -1.96 -16.63 -2.40
N PHE A 118 -3.25 -16.86 -2.56
CA PHE A 118 -4.20 -17.07 -1.47
C PHE A 118 -5.12 -18.26 -1.74
N PRO A 119 -4.65 -19.51 -1.53
CA PRO A 119 -5.42 -20.72 -1.82
C PRO A 119 -6.77 -20.78 -1.09
N ALA A 120 -6.84 -20.24 0.12
CA ALA A 120 -8.06 -20.20 0.93
C ALA A 120 -9.22 -19.44 0.25
N LEU A 121 -8.92 -18.47 -0.62
CA LEU A 121 -9.96 -17.72 -1.34
C LEU A 121 -10.73 -18.57 -2.35
N LYS A 122 -10.12 -19.65 -2.88
CA LYS A 122 -10.76 -20.53 -3.86
C LYS A 122 -12.07 -21.14 -3.35
N SER A 123 -12.12 -21.46 -2.05
CA SER A 123 -13.31 -22.07 -1.43
C SER A 123 -14.43 -21.08 -1.08
N VAL A 124 -14.15 -19.76 -1.17
CA VAL A 124 -15.09 -18.71 -0.77
C VAL A 124 -15.43 -17.72 -1.89
N THR A 125 -15.04 -17.99 -3.13
CA THR A 125 -15.24 -17.09 -4.29
C THR A 125 -16.69 -16.66 -4.48
N GLY A 126 -17.66 -17.56 -4.28
CA GLY A 126 -19.09 -17.25 -4.37
C GLY A 126 -19.72 -16.65 -3.11
N ARG A 127 -18.96 -16.51 -2.01
CA ARG A 127 -19.50 -15.92 -0.77
C ARG A 127 -19.47 -14.40 -0.83
N LYS A 128 -20.46 -13.75 -0.21
CA LYS A 128 -20.46 -12.29 -0.04
C LYS A 128 -19.24 -11.84 0.77
N ALA A 129 -18.59 -10.76 0.36
CA ALA A 129 -17.38 -10.27 1.02
C ALA A 129 -17.64 -9.84 2.48
N GLY A 130 -18.85 -9.36 2.78
CA GLY A 130 -19.22 -8.92 4.13
C GLY A 130 -19.28 -10.02 5.19
N VAL A 131 -19.40 -11.31 4.80
CA VAL A 131 -19.46 -12.44 5.73
C VAL A 131 -18.13 -13.18 5.90
N LEU A 132 -17.07 -12.69 5.28
CA LEU A 132 -15.73 -13.25 5.39
C LEU A 132 -15.05 -12.87 6.71
N SER A 133 -14.09 -13.69 7.16
CA SER A 133 -13.18 -13.28 8.24
C SER A 133 -12.37 -12.04 7.86
N GLY A 134 -11.90 -11.31 8.86
CA GLY A 134 -11.07 -10.14 8.62
C GLY A 134 -9.81 -10.43 7.78
N GLY A 135 -9.18 -11.58 7.98
CA GLY A 135 -8.04 -12.02 7.17
C GLY A 135 -8.41 -12.28 5.71
N GLN A 136 -9.52 -13.01 5.47
CA GLN A 136 -10.00 -13.24 4.11
C GLN A 136 -10.37 -11.94 3.39
N GLN A 137 -11.03 -11.01 4.09
CA GLN A 137 -11.33 -9.70 3.53
C GLN A 137 -10.06 -8.93 3.13
N GLN A 138 -9.01 -9.00 3.94
CA GLN A 138 -7.72 -8.38 3.62
C GLN A 138 -7.07 -9.02 2.40
N GLN A 139 -7.09 -10.35 2.30
CA GLN A 139 -6.60 -11.06 1.13
C GLN A 139 -7.35 -10.63 -0.14
N VAL A 140 -8.68 -10.51 -0.09
CA VAL A 140 -9.49 -10.02 -1.22
C VAL A 140 -9.13 -8.57 -1.59
N ALA A 141 -8.92 -7.69 -0.59
CA ALA A 141 -8.53 -6.30 -0.85
C ALA A 141 -7.17 -6.21 -1.57
N ILE A 142 -6.21 -7.03 -1.16
CA ILE A 142 -4.90 -7.11 -1.81
C ILE A 142 -5.03 -7.66 -3.24
N VAL A 143 -5.80 -8.73 -3.43
CA VAL A 143 -6.06 -9.31 -4.76
C VAL A 143 -6.67 -8.29 -5.70
N ARG A 144 -7.64 -7.50 -5.25
CA ARG A 144 -8.24 -6.41 -6.05
C ARG A 144 -7.21 -5.40 -6.56
N ALA A 145 -6.19 -5.12 -5.77
CA ALA A 145 -5.10 -4.25 -6.19
C ALA A 145 -4.15 -4.97 -7.18
N LEU A 146 -3.83 -6.24 -6.93
CA LEU A 146 -2.89 -7.02 -7.76
C LEU A 146 -3.43 -7.37 -9.14
N VAL A 147 -4.74 -7.64 -9.30
CA VAL A 147 -5.33 -7.98 -10.62
C VAL A 147 -5.31 -6.80 -11.59
N GLN A 148 -5.07 -5.61 -11.08
CA GLN A 148 -4.84 -4.43 -11.90
C GLN A 148 -3.44 -4.40 -12.53
N ASP A 149 -2.55 -5.35 -12.16
CA ASP A 149 -1.18 -5.45 -12.64
C ASP A 149 -0.39 -4.15 -12.40
N PRO A 150 -0.23 -3.76 -11.13
CA PRO A 150 0.37 -2.48 -10.77
C PRO A 150 1.88 -2.46 -11.01
N LYS A 151 2.39 -1.29 -11.40
CA LYS A 151 3.81 -0.95 -11.32
C LYS A 151 4.20 -0.57 -9.88
N LEU A 152 3.29 0.13 -9.19
CA LEU A 152 3.43 0.57 -7.81
C LEU A 152 2.23 0.12 -6.98
N LEU A 153 2.47 -0.69 -5.98
CA LEU A 153 1.48 -1.12 -5.01
C LEU A 153 1.67 -0.36 -3.70
N LEU A 154 0.62 0.34 -3.29
CA LEU A 154 0.57 1.07 -2.03
C LEU A 154 -0.24 0.27 -1.01
N LEU A 155 0.34 -0.05 0.15
CA LEU A 155 -0.28 -0.84 1.21
C LEU A 155 -0.37 0.00 2.49
N ASP A 156 -1.58 0.25 2.98
CA ASP A 156 -1.86 1.04 4.17
C ASP A 156 -2.22 0.12 5.35
N GLU A 157 -1.26 -0.16 6.22
CA GLU A 157 -1.37 -1.02 7.41
C GLU A 157 -2.04 -2.37 7.10
N PRO A 158 -1.51 -3.15 6.12
CA PRO A 158 -2.18 -4.36 5.63
C PRO A 158 -2.25 -5.48 6.66
N THR A 159 -1.52 -5.40 7.77
CA THR A 159 -1.46 -6.43 8.81
C THR A 159 -2.26 -6.08 10.06
N GLU A 160 -2.89 -4.88 10.10
CA GLU A 160 -3.62 -4.41 11.27
C GLU A 160 -4.81 -5.31 11.63
N GLY A 161 -4.89 -5.70 12.91
CA GLY A 161 -6.00 -6.50 13.44
C GLY A 161 -6.09 -7.93 12.90
N LEU A 162 -5.01 -8.46 12.32
CA LEU A 162 -4.95 -9.82 11.79
C LEU A 162 -4.24 -10.78 12.74
N GLN A 163 -4.61 -12.06 12.62
CA GLN A 163 -3.92 -13.16 13.31
C GLN A 163 -2.52 -13.38 12.69
N PRO A 164 -1.51 -13.83 13.48
CA PRO A 164 -0.15 -14.03 13.01
C PRO A 164 -0.04 -14.88 11.74
N SER A 165 -0.79 -15.97 11.64
CA SER A 165 -0.77 -16.84 10.45
C SER A 165 -1.19 -16.14 9.17
N ILE A 166 -2.17 -15.25 9.24
CA ILE A 166 -2.62 -14.44 8.07
C ILE A 166 -1.57 -13.39 7.72
N VAL A 167 -0.94 -12.81 8.72
CA VAL A 167 0.18 -11.87 8.50
C VAL A 167 1.31 -12.54 7.74
N GLU A 168 1.71 -13.75 8.14
CA GLU A 168 2.75 -14.54 7.44
C GLU A 168 2.36 -14.82 5.98
N GLU A 169 1.11 -15.21 5.71
CA GLU A 169 0.62 -15.40 4.34
C GLU A 169 0.72 -14.12 3.50
N ILE A 170 0.37 -12.95 4.08
CA ILE A 170 0.47 -11.65 3.39
C ILE A 170 1.94 -11.31 3.11
N LEU A 171 2.85 -11.52 4.06
CA LEU A 171 4.28 -11.26 3.89
C LEU A 171 4.90 -12.16 2.81
N LEU A 172 4.54 -13.44 2.79
CA LEU A 172 4.96 -14.38 1.76
C LEU A 172 4.47 -13.94 0.38
N MET A 173 3.20 -13.52 0.28
CA MET A 173 2.64 -12.98 -0.95
C MET A 173 3.40 -11.73 -1.42
N ILE A 174 3.68 -10.78 -0.52
CA ILE A 174 4.45 -9.57 -0.85
C ILE A 174 5.82 -9.94 -1.44
N LYS A 175 6.57 -10.86 -0.80
CA LYS A 175 7.86 -11.34 -1.30
C LYS A 175 7.73 -11.97 -2.69
N ARG A 176 6.71 -12.79 -2.91
CA ARG A 176 6.45 -13.41 -4.23
C ARG A 176 6.12 -12.37 -5.30
N VAL A 177 5.25 -11.41 -5.01
CA VAL A 177 4.91 -10.31 -5.95
C VAL A 177 6.15 -9.54 -6.38
N MET A 178 7.05 -9.21 -5.45
CA MET A 178 8.31 -8.53 -5.76
C MET A 178 9.18 -9.36 -6.71
N GLN A 179 9.34 -10.66 -6.44
CA GLN A 179 10.19 -11.55 -7.23
C GLN A 179 9.61 -11.82 -8.64
N GLU A 180 8.30 -12.10 -8.70
CA GLU A 180 7.64 -12.58 -9.91
C GLU A 180 7.20 -11.43 -10.84
N ARG A 181 6.84 -10.25 -10.29
CA ARG A 181 6.20 -9.16 -11.05
C ARG A 181 7.01 -7.88 -11.17
N LYS A 182 8.15 -7.78 -10.47
CA LYS A 182 8.97 -6.55 -10.41
C LYS A 182 8.14 -5.30 -10.03
N CYS A 183 7.05 -5.50 -9.27
CA CYS A 183 6.21 -4.43 -8.77
C CYS A 183 6.92 -3.70 -7.64
N ALA A 184 7.03 -2.39 -7.72
CA ALA A 184 7.50 -1.58 -6.60
C ALA A 184 6.41 -1.52 -5.50
N ILE A 185 6.81 -1.56 -4.23
CA ILE A 185 5.87 -1.56 -3.11
C ILE A 185 6.24 -0.47 -2.11
N LEU A 186 5.27 0.38 -1.78
CA LEU A 186 5.36 1.28 -0.65
C LEU A 186 4.41 0.77 0.44
N LEU A 187 5.00 0.26 1.51
CA LEU A 187 4.30 -0.27 2.66
C LEU A 187 4.28 0.77 3.78
N VAL A 188 3.11 1.08 4.28
CA VAL A 188 2.94 1.90 5.50
C VAL A 188 2.54 0.98 6.64
N GLU A 189 3.31 1.02 7.73
CA GLU A 189 3.10 0.16 8.89
C GLU A 189 3.45 0.85 10.20
N GLN A 190 2.88 0.31 11.28
CA GLN A 190 3.26 0.65 12.65
C GLN A 190 4.03 -0.49 13.32
N ARG A 191 3.79 -1.73 12.90
CA ARG A 191 4.37 -2.94 13.50
C ARG A 191 5.70 -3.29 12.82
N LEU A 192 6.77 -3.07 13.55
CA LEU A 192 8.16 -3.21 13.08
C LEU A 192 8.59 -4.63 12.79
N GLU A 193 8.11 -5.57 13.59
CA GLU A 193 8.44 -6.99 13.45
C GLU A 193 8.14 -7.54 12.05
N PHE A 194 7.13 -6.98 11.35
CA PHE A 194 6.79 -7.39 10.00
C PHE A 194 7.58 -6.67 8.91
N VAL A 195 8.06 -5.48 9.21
CA VAL A 195 8.74 -4.64 8.24
C VAL A 195 10.19 -5.08 8.04
N ARG A 196 10.89 -5.47 9.13
CA ARG A 196 12.31 -5.84 9.10
C ARG A 196 12.63 -6.93 8.08
N ASP A 197 11.73 -7.92 7.94
CA ASP A 197 11.96 -9.11 7.13
C ASP A 197 11.72 -8.90 5.63
N ILE A 198 11.07 -7.81 5.25
CA ILE A 198 10.65 -7.59 3.86
C ILE A 198 11.13 -6.28 3.27
N THR A 199 11.39 -5.25 4.09
CA THR A 199 11.81 -3.94 3.59
C THR A 199 13.26 -3.90 3.14
N GLN A 200 13.58 -3.10 2.14
CA GLN A 200 14.95 -2.81 1.70
C GLN A 200 15.45 -1.49 2.28
N ARG A 201 14.57 -0.49 2.36
CA ARG A 201 14.82 0.79 2.99
C ARG A 201 13.60 1.23 3.80
N PHE A 202 13.82 2.07 4.79
CA PHE A 202 12.75 2.62 5.61
C PHE A 202 12.82 4.14 5.73
N TRP A 203 11.66 4.74 5.94
CA TRP A 203 11.48 6.13 6.37
C TRP A 203 10.65 6.15 7.64
N ILE A 204 11.00 7.00 8.59
CA ILE A 204 10.19 7.23 9.79
C ILE A 204 9.52 8.58 9.63
N LEU A 205 8.19 8.54 9.59
CA LEU A 205 7.32 9.71 9.53
C LEU A 205 6.79 10.02 10.93
N ASP A 206 7.00 11.25 11.38
CA ASP A 206 6.41 11.77 12.61
C ASP A 206 5.89 13.18 12.37
N THR A 207 4.65 13.43 12.81
CA THR A 207 3.99 14.74 12.71
C THR A 207 4.16 15.36 11.31
N GLY A 208 3.98 14.54 10.28
CA GLY A 208 4.05 14.93 8.86
C GLY A 208 5.45 15.20 8.31
N ARG A 209 6.53 14.85 9.03
CA ARG A 209 7.93 15.03 8.62
C ARG A 209 8.67 13.71 8.61
N ILE A 210 9.60 13.55 7.67
CA ILE A 210 10.56 12.46 7.74
C ILE A 210 11.63 12.84 8.76
N ILE A 211 11.73 12.05 9.83
CA ILE A 211 12.66 12.28 10.95
C ILE A 211 13.85 11.32 10.94
N ALA A 212 13.76 10.21 10.21
CA ALA A 212 14.85 9.27 9.97
C ALA A 212 14.59 8.47 8.70
N LYS A 213 15.66 7.98 8.07
CA LYS A 213 15.63 7.04 6.95
C LYS A 213 16.91 6.23 6.94
N GLY A 214 16.86 5.03 6.33
CA GLY A 214 18.04 4.16 6.23
C GLY A 214 17.74 2.87 5.47
N ALA A 215 18.77 2.04 5.35
CA ALA A 215 18.64 0.67 4.87
C ALA A 215 18.00 -0.23 5.95
N ALA A 216 17.41 -1.36 5.56
CA ALA A 216 16.73 -2.28 6.50
C ALA A 216 17.62 -2.67 7.70
N GLY A 217 18.91 -2.94 7.48
CA GLY A 217 19.85 -3.30 8.54
C GLY A 217 20.11 -2.20 9.58
N GLU A 218 19.79 -0.94 9.26
CA GLU A 218 19.90 0.19 10.18
C GLU A 218 18.66 0.38 11.05
N LEU A 219 17.59 -0.37 10.80
CA LEU A 219 16.35 -0.37 11.61
C LEU A 219 16.56 -1.16 12.91
N THR A 220 17.44 -0.66 13.77
CA THR A 220 17.79 -1.27 15.06
C THR A 220 16.72 -0.97 16.13
N ASP A 221 16.75 -1.73 17.24
CA ASP A 221 15.86 -1.50 18.37
C ASP A 221 16.05 -0.10 18.97
N ASP A 222 17.27 0.45 18.91
CA ASP A 222 17.54 1.82 19.38
C ASP A 222 16.88 2.88 18.50
N VAL A 223 16.91 2.73 17.17
CA VAL A 223 16.18 3.60 16.22
C VAL A 223 14.68 3.54 16.51
N VAL A 224 14.17 2.33 16.75
CA VAL A 224 12.78 2.09 17.10
C VAL A 224 12.38 2.75 18.39
N ARG A 225 13.16 2.55 19.47
CA ARG A 225 12.90 3.17 20.79
C ARG A 225 12.94 4.69 20.70
N LYS A 226 13.92 5.22 19.98
CA LYS A 226 14.11 6.66 19.85
C LYS A 226 12.99 7.37 19.11
N HIS A 227 12.39 6.73 18.08
CA HIS A 227 11.50 7.40 17.14
C HIS A 227 10.06 6.87 17.13
N LEU A 228 9.81 5.65 17.62
CA LEU A 228 8.52 4.97 17.52
C LEU A 228 7.93 4.53 18.87
N GLN A 229 8.73 4.40 19.92
CA GLN A 229 8.26 4.14 21.29
C GLN A 229 8.14 5.45 22.09
N VAL A 230 7.16 5.47 23.02
CA VAL A 230 6.97 6.53 24.03
C VAL A 230 7.82 6.19 25.24
#